data_f66ef49b86af28785f418d8472492c83
#
_entry.id   f66ef49b86af28785f418d8472492c83
#
_cell.length_a   1.000
_cell.length_b   1.000
_cell.length_c   1.000
_cell.angle_alpha   90.00
_cell.angle_beta   90.00
_cell.angle_gamma   90.00
#
_symmetry.space_group_name_H-M   'P 1'
#
loop_
_entity.id
_entity.type
_entity.pdbx_description
1 polymer ?
#
loop_
_entity_poly.entity_id
_entity_poly.type
_entity_poly.pdbx_seq_one_letter_code
_entity_poly.pdbx_strand_id
1 'polypeptide(L)'
;RTCRLELIYPGVYPIPTITVKQAVGKEHSIRLELISAAATTITLNVIPQDKDMPYVFILGNGDYIKQNGLMDDDEGLWESDMDVFQSFADAFGSDVSMAVSAFMYEGDRLPHQFTGVTPATSYVAYAYGFDRETMTPTTEISRLEITTATVNDYTLHFDFNVEVDGPFVDISITPQGYDGYYYYGVFWKSDIEGATPEELRGFCEADWEQNKGLYSSFFDTPEQGLQFIFSELAYTGTTELSVELDANTEFVLWAFGMDDEALLNTSPE
;
A
#
# COMPACT_ATOMS: atom_id res chain seq x y z
N ARG A 1 -1.70 -11.25 37.71
CA ARG A 1 -1.12 -12.00 38.85
C ARG A 1 -0.71 -10.99 39.93
N THR A 2 -1.13 -11.21 41.17
CA THR A 2 -0.76 -10.34 42.30
C THR A 2 0.39 -11.01 43.04
N CYS A 3 1.55 -10.37 43.11
CA CYS A 3 2.67 -10.82 43.93
C CYS A 3 2.69 -10.02 45.23
N ARG A 4 2.89 -10.69 46.36
CA ARG A 4 3.10 -10.06 47.65
C ARG A 4 4.61 -10.10 47.95
N LEU A 5 5.23 -8.93 48.05
CA LEU A 5 6.62 -8.79 48.50
C LEU A 5 6.62 -8.43 49.99
N GLU A 6 7.20 -9.28 50.81
CA GLU A 6 7.45 -8.95 52.21
C GLU A 6 8.90 -8.49 52.37
N LEU A 7 9.07 -7.24 52.79
CA LEU A 7 10.38 -6.72 53.20
C LEU A 7 10.59 -7.04 54.69
N ILE A 8 11.42 -8.05 54.98
CA ILE A 8 11.77 -8.41 56.33
C ILE A 8 13.01 -7.60 56.75
N TYR A 9 12.81 -6.60 57.62
CA TYR A 9 13.91 -5.85 58.23
C TYR A 9 14.01 -6.25 59.71
N PRO A 10 15.14 -6.85 60.16
CA PRO A 10 15.27 -7.28 61.56
C PRO A 10 15.13 -6.09 62.52
N GLY A 11 14.16 -6.15 63.42
CA GLY A 11 13.95 -5.17 64.46
C GLY A 11 12.94 -4.05 64.20
N VAL A 12 12.21 -4.06 63.12
CA VAL A 12 11.14 -3.08 62.82
C VAL A 12 9.76 -3.75 62.91
N TYR A 13 8.90 -3.26 63.81
CA TYR A 13 7.49 -3.63 63.89
C TYR A 13 6.60 -2.39 63.79
N PRO A 14 5.50 -2.38 63.00
CA PRO A 14 5.02 -3.46 62.09
C PRO A 14 5.83 -3.57 60.81
N ILE A 15 5.90 -4.77 60.22
CA ILE A 15 6.55 -5.03 58.91
C ILE A 15 5.74 -4.32 57.83
N PRO A 16 6.34 -3.38 57.08
CA PRO A 16 5.61 -2.73 55.97
C PRO A 16 5.30 -3.73 54.89
N THR A 17 4.02 -3.84 54.53
CA THR A 17 3.57 -4.66 53.39
C THR A 17 3.44 -3.78 52.16
N ILE A 18 4.23 -4.05 51.15
CA ILE A 18 4.10 -3.39 49.83
C ILE A 18 3.31 -4.33 48.94
N THR A 19 2.15 -3.90 48.47
CA THR A 19 1.40 -4.61 47.46
C THR A 19 1.80 -4.08 46.11
N VAL A 20 2.55 -4.87 45.33
CA VAL A 20 2.85 -4.56 43.95
C VAL A 20 1.73 -5.14 43.08
N LYS A 21 0.92 -4.29 42.48
CA LYS A 21 0.01 -4.70 41.44
C LYS A 21 0.78 -4.57 40.12
N GLN A 22 1.18 -5.71 39.58
CA GLN A 22 1.63 -5.75 38.20
C GLN A 22 0.39 -5.67 37.32
N ALA A 23 0.27 -4.60 36.54
CA ALA A 23 -0.68 -4.60 35.41
C ALA A 23 -0.34 -5.80 34.52
N VAL A 24 -1.35 -6.55 34.12
CA VAL A 24 -1.18 -7.49 33.01
C VAL A 24 -0.82 -6.60 31.84
N GLY A 25 0.42 -6.69 31.34
CA GLY A 25 0.79 -6.01 30.09
C GLY A 25 -0.25 -6.41 29.04
N LYS A 26 -0.79 -5.45 28.33
CA LYS A 26 -1.59 -5.75 27.15
C LYS A 26 -0.68 -6.57 26.23
N GLU A 27 -0.98 -7.84 26.03
CA GLU A 27 -0.19 -8.65 25.11
C GLU A 27 -0.42 -8.10 23.69
N HIS A 28 0.62 -8.09 22.86
CA HIS A 28 0.48 -7.78 21.44
C HIS A 28 -0.46 -8.81 20.82
N SER A 29 -1.70 -8.42 20.61
CA SER A 29 -2.76 -9.33 20.22
C SER A 29 -2.95 -9.39 18.70
N ILE A 30 -2.22 -8.58 17.95
CA ILE A 30 -2.29 -8.52 16.47
C ILE A 30 -0.88 -8.73 15.92
N ARG A 31 -0.73 -9.75 15.08
CA ARG A 31 0.52 -10.03 14.38
C ARG A 31 0.47 -9.47 12.97
N LEU A 32 1.50 -8.72 12.60
CA LEU A 32 1.72 -8.19 11.26
C LEU A 32 2.86 -8.97 10.59
N GLU A 33 2.65 -9.46 9.39
CA GLU A 33 3.65 -10.20 8.62
C GLU A 33 3.78 -9.60 7.24
N LEU A 34 4.97 -9.08 6.92
CA LEU A 34 5.27 -8.58 5.58
C LEU A 34 5.36 -9.75 4.60
N ILE A 35 4.64 -9.65 3.50
CA ILE A 35 4.74 -10.56 2.36
C ILE A 35 5.65 -9.94 1.31
N SER A 36 5.37 -8.70 0.89
CA SER A 36 6.20 -7.98 -0.08
C SER A 36 6.14 -6.47 0.14
N ALA A 37 7.20 -5.77 -0.26
CA ALA A 37 7.29 -4.32 -0.32
C ALA A 37 7.93 -3.93 -1.65
N ALA A 38 7.11 -3.79 -2.68
CA ALA A 38 7.53 -3.32 -4.00
C ALA A 38 7.65 -1.78 -4.00
N ALA A 39 7.96 -1.19 -5.14
CA ALA A 39 8.12 0.25 -5.26
C ALA A 39 6.82 1.03 -4.96
N THR A 40 5.68 0.51 -5.42
CA THR A 40 4.38 1.19 -5.34
C THR A 40 3.32 0.39 -4.58
N THR A 41 3.67 -0.78 -4.04
CA THR A 41 2.75 -1.63 -3.28
C THR A 41 3.41 -2.20 -2.02
N ILE A 42 2.60 -2.41 -0.99
CA ILE A 42 2.96 -3.14 0.23
C ILE A 42 1.89 -4.19 0.48
N THR A 43 2.30 -5.44 0.59
CA THR A 43 1.41 -6.58 0.87
C THR A 43 1.79 -7.22 2.19
N LEU A 44 0.83 -7.39 3.09
CA LEU A 44 1.06 -8.01 4.39
C LEU A 44 -0.15 -8.77 4.92
N ASN A 45 0.09 -9.67 5.87
CA ASN A 45 -0.95 -10.32 6.63
C ASN A 45 -1.18 -9.59 7.96
N VAL A 46 -2.45 -9.44 8.33
CA VAL A 46 -2.89 -8.94 9.63
C VAL A 46 -3.65 -10.05 10.34
N ILE A 47 -3.13 -10.50 11.47
CA ILE A 47 -3.61 -11.71 12.15
C ILE A 47 -3.88 -11.38 13.62
N PRO A 48 -5.11 -10.96 13.97
CA PRO A 48 -5.50 -10.80 15.37
C PRO A 48 -5.54 -12.15 16.07
N GLN A 49 -5.13 -12.19 17.33
CA GLN A 49 -5.21 -13.40 18.15
C GLN A 49 -6.66 -13.75 18.45
N ASP A 50 -7.46 -12.76 18.81
CA ASP A 50 -8.92 -12.85 18.94
C ASP A 50 -9.56 -12.42 17.62
N LYS A 51 -10.24 -13.35 16.93
CA LYS A 51 -10.82 -13.10 15.61
C LYS A 51 -12.10 -12.27 15.65
N ASP A 52 -12.72 -12.17 16.79
CA ASP A 52 -13.95 -11.39 17.02
C ASP A 52 -13.63 -9.98 17.54
N MET A 53 -12.36 -9.67 17.81
CA MET A 53 -11.92 -8.36 18.27
C MET A 53 -11.91 -7.35 17.11
N PRO A 54 -12.69 -6.25 17.20
CA PRO A 54 -12.54 -5.14 16.25
C PRO A 54 -11.18 -4.48 16.44
N TYR A 55 -10.53 -4.13 15.34
CA TYR A 55 -9.23 -3.46 15.36
C TYR A 55 -9.10 -2.41 14.28
N VAL A 56 -8.30 -1.40 14.54
CA VAL A 56 -7.85 -0.40 13.56
C VAL A 56 -6.55 -0.89 12.94
N PHE A 57 -6.41 -0.73 11.62
CA PHE A 57 -5.20 -1.06 10.87
C PHE A 57 -4.88 0.05 9.89
N ILE A 58 -3.67 0.60 9.99
CA ILE A 58 -3.21 1.77 9.25
C ILE A 58 -1.80 1.53 8.70
N LEU A 59 -1.52 2.13 7.55
CA LEU A 59 -0.19 2.32 7.01
C LEU A 59 0.16 3.81 7.11
N GLY A 60 1.02 4.15 8.06
CA GLY A 60 1.45 5.52 8.32
C GLY A 60 2.79 5.85 7.66
N ASN A 61 3.06 7.13 7.42
CA ASN A 61 4.36 7.59 6.97
C ASN A 61 5.41 7.38 8.08
N GLY A 62 6.44 6.59 7.80
CA GLY A 62 7.44 6.19 8.79
C GLY A 62 8.30 7.35 9.29
N ASP A 63 8.61 8.30 8.43
CA ASP A 63 9.40 9.48 8.79
C ASP A 63 8.61 10.41 9.73
N TYR A 64 7.32 10.62 9.45
CA TYR A 64 6.45 11.38 10.33
C TYR A 64 6.36 10.74 11.72
N ILE A 65 6.11 9.44 11.80
CA ILE A 65 5.99 8.69 13.06
C ILE A 65 7.29 8.78 13.87
N LYS A 66 8.45 8.62 13.20
CA LYS A 66 9.78 8.70 13.85
C LYS A 66 10.11 10.11 14.34
N GLN A 67 9.88 11.13 13.49
CA GLN A 67 10.18 12.53 13.82
C GLN A 67 9.33 13.05 14.98
N ASN A 68 8.12 12.55 15.15
CA ASN A 68 7.23 12.93 16.25
C ASN A 68 7.35 12.01 17.48
N GLY A 69 8.29 11.06 17.49
CA GLY A 69 8.54 10.18 18.63
C GLY A 69 7.47 9.12 18.90
N LEU A 70 6.63 8.84 17.89
CA LEU A 70 5.44 7.95 18.01
C LEU A 70 5.78 6.46 17.87
N MET A 71 7.05 6.11 17.64
CA MET A 71 7.45 4.70 17.49
C MET A 71 7.28 3.88 18.77
N ASP A 72 7.53 4.48 19.92
CA ASP A 72 7.47 3.84 21.23
C ASP A 72 6.37 4.45 22.13
N ASP A 73 5.54 5.34 21.57
CA ASP A 73 4.46 6.04 22.26
C ASP A 73 3.09 5.61 21.68
N ASP A 74 2.47 4.64 22.36
CA ASP A 74 1.15 4.12 21.96
C ASP A 74 0.05 5.17 22.14
N GLU A 75 0.13 5.98 23.21
CA GLU A 75 -0.88 7.00 23.50
C GLU A 75 -0.80 8.14 22.47
N GLY A 76 0.41 8.65 22.20
CA GLY A 76 0.61 9.71 21.22
C GLY A 76 0.25 9.28 19.80
N LEU A 77 0.54 8.02 19.41
CA LEU A 77 0.17 7.52 18.09
C LEU A 77 -1.36 7.41 17.93
N TRP A 78 -2.04 6.85 18.92
CA TRP A 78 -3.49 6.78 18.92
C TRP A 78 -4.15 8.17 18.93
N GLU A 79 -3.66 9.12 19.73
CA GLU A 79 -4.16 10.51 19.73
C GLU A 79 -4.00 11.16 18.34
N SER A 80 -2.85 10.94 17.69
CA SER A 80 -2.62 11.41 16.31
C SER A 80 -3.61 10.81 15.31
N ASP A 81 -3.95 9.52 15.43
CA ASP A 81 -4.97 8.89 14.59
C ASP A 81 -6.36 9.53 14.83
N MET A 82 -6.72 9.79 16.07
CA MET A 82 -8.00 10.41 16.41
C MET A 82 -8.11 11.83 15.84
N ASP A 83 -7.02 12.61 15.82
CA ASP A 83 -6.99 13.93 15.18
C ASP A 83 -7.22 13.83 13.66
N VAL A 84 -6.65 12.81 13.02
CA VAL A 84 -6.89 12.52 11.59
C VAL A 84 -8.34 12.13 11.35
N PHE A 85 -8.90 11.22 12.15
CA PHE A 85 -10.29 10.79 12.03
C PHE A 85 -11.26 11.95 12.26
N GLN A 86 -10.98 12.84 13.23
CA GLN A 86 -11.78 14.04 13.45
C GLN A 86 -11.72 14.99 12.25
N SER A 87 -10.53 15.17 11.67
CA SER A 87 -10.36 15.98 10.46
C SER A 87 -11.16 15.45 9.27
N PHE A 88 -11.18 14.11 9.10
CA PHE A 88 -12.04 13.48 8.10
C PHE A 88 -13.52 13.69 8.39
N ALA A 89 -13.95 13.47 9.62
CA ALA A 89 -15.35 13.68 10.02
C ALA A 89 -15.81 15.12 9.72
N ASP A 90 -15.00 16.10 10.08
CA ASP A 90 -15.28 17.52 9.84
C ASP A 90 -15.36 17.86 8.34
N ALA A 91 -14.44 17.32 7.53
CA ALA A 91 -14.40 17.54 6.08
C ALA A 91 -15.64 16.99 5.36
N PHE A 92 -16.21 15.88 5.83
CA PHE A 92 -17.38 15.24 5.24
C PHE A 92 -18.69 15.52 5.99
N GLY A 93 -18.65 16.31 7.07
CA GLY A 93 -19.82 16.60 7.90
C GLY A 93 -20.41 15.35 8.55
N SER A 94 -19.57 14.39 8.92
CA SER A 94 -19.92 13.11 9.52
C SER A 94 -19.51 13.06 11.00
N ASP A 95 -19.92 11.99 11.69
CA ASP A 95 -19.45 11.70 13.04
C ASP A 95 -18.08 11.00 12.99
N VAL A 96 -17.21 11.26 13.97
CA VAL A 96 -15.88 10.64 14.05
C VAL A 96 -15.95 9.11 14.10
N SER A 97 -17.00 8.55 14.69
CA SER A 97 -17.19 7.08 14.72
C SER A 97 -17.39 6.48 13.32
N MET A 98 -17.96 7.24 12.39
CA MET A 98 -18.05 6.84 10.97
C MET A 98 -16.69 6.88 10.30
N ALA A 99 -15.89 7.90 10.56
CA ALA A 99 -14.54 8.01 10.03
C ALA A 99 -13.66 6.84 10.50
N VAL A 100 -13.65 6.54 11.79
CA VAL A 100 -12.93 5.40 12.36
C VAL A 100 -13.39 4.08 11.74
N SER A 101 -14.71 3.91 11.51
CA SER A 101 -15.27 2.67 10.97
C SER A 101 -14.71 2.32 9.57
N ALA A 102 -14.24 3.28 8.80
CA ALA A 102 -13.60 3.05 7.51
C ALA A 102 -12.22 2.36 7.62
N PHE A 103 -11.58 2.44 8.78
CA PHE A 103 -10.27 1.84 9.07
C PHE A 103 -10.37 0.65 10.02
N MET A 104 -11.59 0.20 10.34
CA MET A 104 -11.81 -0.91 11.26
C MET A 104 -12.02 -2.21 10.52
N TYR A 105 -11.46 -3.27 11.10
CA TYR A 105 -11.51 -4.63 10.58
C TYR A 105 -11.83 -5.61 11.71
N GLU A 106 -12.26 -6.81 11.33
CA GLU A 106 -12.44 -7.98 12.19
C GLU A 106 -11.86 -9.20 11.46
N GLY A 107 -11.35 -10.18 12.21
CA GLY A 107 -10.76 -11.39 11.65
C GLY A 107 -9.43 -11.18 10.93
N ASP A 108 -8.99 -12.20 10.22
CA ASP A 108 -7.73 -12.16 9.46
C ASP A 108 -7.87 -11.37 8.17
N ARG A 109 -6.80 -10.65 7.81
CA ARG A 109 -6.58 -10.10 6.48
C ARG A 109 -5.41 -10.83 5.84
N LEU A 110 -5.68 -11.71 4.89
CA LEU A 110 -4.71 -12.65 4.29
C LEU A 110 -4.90 -12.76 2.77
N PRO A 111 -4.15 -12.04 1.96
CA PRO A 111 -3.33 -10.86 2.24
C PRO A 111 -4.15 -9.55 2.24
N HIS A 112 -3.55 -8.50 2.80
CA HIS A 112 -4.01 -7.12 2.62
C HIS A 112 -2.96 -6.36 1.81
N GLN A 113 -3.38 -5.65 0.76
CA GLN A 113 -2.49 -4.89 -0.11
C GLN A 113 -2.80 -3.39 -0.04
N PHE A 114 -1.76 -2.59 0.15
CA PHE A 114 -1.77 -1.15 -0.07
C PHE A 114 -1.17 -0.85 -1.44
N THR A 115 -1.83 -0.02 -2.21
CA THR A 115 -1.38 0.46 -3.52
C THR A 115 -1.13 1.96 -3.51
N GLY A 116 -0.35 2.46 -4.47
CA GLY A 116 -0.05 3.89 -4.58
C GLY A 116 0.88 4.42 -3.48
N VAL A 117 1.66 3.55 -2.83
CA VAL A 117 2.72 3.98 -1.91
C VAL A 117 3.90 4.53 -2.68
N THR A 118 4.63 5.48 -2.08
CA THR A 118 5.79 6.12 -2.70
C THR A 118 7.00 5.20 -2.68
N PRO A 119 7.76 5.08 -3.78
CA PRO A 119 9.00 4.31 -3.82
C PRO A 119 10.07 4.84 -2.85
N ALA A 120 10.99 3.95 -2.44
CA ALA A 120 12.13 4.24 -1.56
C ALA A 120 11.72 4.99 -0.26
N THR A 121 10.50 4.77 0.21
CA THR A 121 9.89 5.52 1.32
C THR A 121 9.70 4.61 2.53
N SER A 122 9.97 5.17 3.71
CA SER A 122 9.73 4.48 4.99
C SER A 122 8.27 4.58 5.38
N TYR A 123 7.68 3.44 5.72
CA TYR A 123 6.33 3.30 6.27
C TYR A 123 6.34 2.54 7.59
N VAL A 124 5.31 2.71 8.36
CA VAL A 124 5.00 1.87 9.52
C VAL A 124 3.57 1.36 9.35
N ALA A 125 3.43 0.05 9.17
CA ALA A 125 2.13 -0.60 9.31
C ALA A 125 1.88 -0.84 10.79
N TYR A 126 0.71 -0.45 11.29
CA TYR A 126 0.38 -0.68 12.70
C TYR A 126 -1.09 -1.01 12.88
N ALA A 127 -1.35 -1.77 13.95
CA ALA A 127 -2.70 -2.20 14.28
C ALA A 127 -2.89 -2.29 15.79
N TYR A 128 -4.10 -1.98 16.23
CA TYR A 128 -4.51 -2.09 17.63
C TYR A 128 -6.00 -2.44 17.75
N GLY A 129 -6.35 -3.26 18.75
CA GLY A 129 -7.74 -3.50 19.09
C GLY A 129 -8.42 -2.20 19.51
N PHE A 130 -9.69 -2.03 19.15
CA PHE A 130 -10.39 -0.76 19.34
C PHE A 130 -11.83 -0.97 19.80
N ASP A 131 -12.22 -0.25 20.85
CA ASP A 131 -13.58 -0.22 21.37
C ASP A 131 -14.33 0.98 20.78
N ARG A 132 -15.41 0.70 20.03
CA ARG A 132 -16.25 1.72 19.38
C ARG A 132 -17.09 2.54 20.34
N GLU A 133 -17.43 1.98 21.50
CA GLU A 133 -18.30 2.69 22.48
C GLU A 133 -17.48 3.71 23.26
N THR A 134 -16.30 3.34 23.68
CA THR A 134 -15.40 4.21 24.45
C THR A 134 -14.45 5.01 23.55
N MET A 135 -14.36 4.69 22.25
CA MET A 135 -13.44 5.28 21.29
C MET A 135 -11.97 5.20 21.74
N THR A 136 -11.58 4.06 22.31
CA THR A 136 -10.22 3.87 22.89
C THR A 136 -9.58 2.54 22.45
N PRO A 137 -8.23 2.48 22.41
CA PRO A 137 -7.52 1.23 22.15
C PRO A 137 -7.74 0.20 23.28
N THR A 138 -7.90 -1.06 22.88
CA THR A 138 -8.06 -2.19 23.80
C THR A 138 -6.81 -3.05 23.94
N THR A 139 -5.81 -2.86 23.06
CA THR A 139 -4.52 -3.57 23.05
C THR A 139 -3.37 -2.58 22.97
N GLU A 140 -2.14 -3.07 23.15
CA GLU A 140 -0.94 -2.36 22.70
C GLU A 140 -0.95 -2.26 21.17
N ILE A 141 -0.21 -1.29 20.62
CA ILE A 141 -0.10 -1.08 19.19
C ILE A 141 1.00 -1.99 18.64
N SER A 142 0.62 -2.95 17.79
CA SER A 142 1.58 -3.73 17.01
C SER A 142 2.10 -2.89 15.83
N ARG A 143 3.41 -2.85 15.63
CA ARG A 143 4.07 -2.06 14.57
C ARG A 143 4.97 -2.93 13.70
N LEU A 144 5.06 -2.60 12.43
CA LEU A 144 5.97 -3.21 11.47
C LEU A 144 6.55 -2.10 10.60
N GLU A 145 7.86 -1.87 10.72
CA GLU A 145 8.57 -0.94 9.85
C GLU A 145 8.80 -1.56 8.47
N ILE A 146 8.53 -0.81 7.43
CA ILE A 146 8.61 -1.25 6.04
C ILE A 146 9.29 -0.14 5.24
N THR A 147 10.18 -0.51 4.34
CA THR A 147 10.69 0.42 3.34
C THR A 147 10.34 -0.13 1.98
N THR A 148 9.64 0.66 1.17
CA THR A 148 9.34 0.29 -0.21
C THR A 148 10.61 0.19 -1.02
N ALA A 149 10.61 -0.69 -2.02
CA ALA A 149 11.71 -0.81 -2.95
C ALA A 149 11.94 0.54 -3.68
N THR A 150 13.18 0.79 -4.06
CA THR A 150 13.46 1.84 -5.05
C THR A 150 12.78 1.44 -6.35
N VAL A 151 12.26 2.43 -7.07
CA VAL A 151 12.06 2.20 -8.50
C VAL A 151 13.44 1.84 -9.03
N ASN A 152 13.58 0.66 -9.58
CA ASN A 152 14.80 0.39 -10.33
C ASN A 152 14.86 1.46 -11.42
N ASP A 153 15.90 2.31 -11.37
CA ASP A 153 16.27 3.25 -12.43
C ASP A 153 16.77 2.45 -13.67
N TYR A 154 16.17 1.30 -13.88
CA TYR A 154 16.42 0.51 -15.05
C TYR A 154 15.66 1.20 -16.18
N THR A 155 16.36 2.04 -16.91
CA THR A 155 15.84 2.60 -18.14
C THR A 155 15.79 1.48 -19.15
N LEU A 156 14.65 0.84 -19.24
CA LEU A 156 14.37 -0.09 -20.32
C LEU A 156 14.12 0.75 -21.57
N HIS A 157 14.88 0.48 -22.62
CA HIS A 157 14.71 1.14 -23.91
C HIS A 157 13.84 0.28 -24.81
N PHE A 158 12.90 0.94 -25.48
CA PHE A 158 12.05 0.35 -26.49
C PHE A 158 12.33 0.97 -27.86
N ASP A 159 12.51 0.16 -28.87
CA ASP A 159 12.46 0.62 -30.25
C ASP A 159 11.00 0.67 -30.71
N PHE A 160 10.51 1.86 -30.95
CA PHE A 160 9.19 2.09 -31.53
C PHE A 160 9.32 2.35 -33.03
N ASN A 161 8.72 1.49 -33.85
CA ASN A 161 8.58 1.74 -35.27
C ASN A 161 7.10 1.97 -35.58
N VAL A 162 6.78 3.09 -36.23
CA VAL A 162 5.42 3.54 -36.48
C VAL A 162 5.26 3.85 -37.97
N GLU A 163 4.36 3.16 -38.66
CA GLU A 163 3.97 3.40 -40.05
C GLU A 163 2.53 3.87 -40.12
N VAL A 164 2.28 5.00 -40.77
CA VAL A 164 0.95 5.63 -40.83
C VAL A 164 0.39 5.56 -42.23
N ASP A 165 -0.81 4.93 -42.40
CA ASP A 165 -1.56 4.90 -43.63
C ASP A 165 -3.01 5.40 -43.39
N GLY A 166 -3.18 6.70 -43.53
CA GLY A 166 -4.45 7.36 -43.25
C GLY A 166 -4.82 7.30 -41.75
N PRO A 167 -5.98 6.73 -41.40
CA PRO A 167 -6.34 6.52 -39.98
C PRO A 167 -5.70 5.26 -39.38
N PHE A 168 -5.11 4.39 -40.18
CA PHE A 168 -4.48 3.16 -39.72
C PHE A 168 -3.02 3.41 -39.39
N VAL A 169 -2.60 2.89 -38.26
CA VAL A 169 -1.24 3.01 -37.76
C VAL A 169 -0.73 1.62 -37.40
N ASP A 170 0.32 1.20 -38.09
CA ASP A 170 1.05 -0.03 -37.75
C ASP A 170 2.19 0.31 -36.82
N ILE A 171 2.21 -0.35 -35.66
CA ILE A 171 3.17 -0.10 -34.59
C ILE A 171 3.93 -1.39 -34.30
N SER A 172 5.25 -1.29 -34.22
CA SER A 172 6.10 -2.35 -33.71
C SER A 172 6.85 -1.83 -32.47
N ILE A 173 6.79 -2.57 -31.37
CA ILE A 173 7.43 -2.25 -30.08
C ILE A 173 8.40 -3.35 -29.76
N THR A 174 9.68 -3.02 -29.61
CA THR A 174 10.74 -3.98 -29.30
C THR A 174 11.53 -3.54 -28.08
N PRO A 175 11.42 -4.26 -26.94
CA PRO A 175 12.25 -3.98 -25.77
C PRO A 175 13.72 -4.34 -26.02
N GLN A 176 14.64 -3.46 -25.66
CA GLN A 176 16.08 -3.67 -25.88
C GLN A 176 16.73 -4.38 -24.70
N GLY A 177 17.18 -5.64 -24.93
CA GLY A 177 17.90 -6.42 -23.92
C GLY A 177 17.05 -6.80 -22.70
N TYR A 178 15.74 -6.92 -22.89
CA TYR A 178 14.79 -7.28 -21.85
C TYR A 178 13.90 -8.44 -22.30
N ASP A 179 13.86 -9.49 -21.49
CA ASP A 179 13.09 -10.72 -21.76
C ASP A 179 11.83 -10.83 -20.88
N GLY A 180 11.58 -9.83 -20.02
CA GLY A 180 10.43 -9.79 -19.11
C GLY A 180 9.16 -9.31 -19.79
N TYR A 181 8.12 -9.20 -18.98
CA TYR A 181 6.84 -8.64 -19.42
C TYR A 181 6.90 -7.12 -19.51
N TYR A 182 6.15 -6.55 -20.44
CA TYR A 182 5.96 -5.12 -20.55
C TYR A 182 4.51 -4.80 -20.93
N TYR A 183 4.10 -3.58 -20.61
CA TYR A 183 2.83 -2.98 -21.02
C TYR A 183 3.11 -1.75 -21.85
N TYR A 184 2.22 -1.41 -22.77
CA TYR A 184 2.25 -0.18 -23.55
C TYR A 184 0.87 0.48 -23.55
N GLY A 185 0.86 1.78 -23.79
CA GLY A 185 -0.35 2.57 -23.94
C GLY A 185 -0.16 3.72 -24.91
N VAL A 186 -1.25 4.41 -25.20
CA VAL A 186 -1.30 5.54 -26.09
C VAL A 186 -2.09 6.67 -25.42
N PHE A 187 -1.51 7.88 -25.36
CA PHE A 187 -2.21 9.08 -24.93
C PHE A 187 -2.44 10.04 -26.08
N TRP A 188 -3.50 10.81 -26.01
CA TRP A 188 -3.59 12.02 -26.81
C TRP A 188 -2.53 13.01 -26.33
N LYS A 189 -1.75 13.56 -27.25
CA LYS A 189 -0.71 14.50 -26.88
C LYS A 189 -1.25 15.74 -26.14
N SER A 190 -2.47 16.16 -26.50
CA SER A 190 -3.16 17.26 -25.82
C SER A 190 -3.37 17.03 -24.32
N ASP A 191 -3.52 15.78 -23.90
CA ASP A 191 -3.83 15.42 -22.51
C ASP A 191 -2.60 15.43 -21.61
N ILE A 192 -1.42 15.34 -22.22
CA ILE A 192 -0.13 15.30 -21.53
C ILE A 192 0.76 16.50 -21.88
N GLU A 193 0.27 17.50 -22.62
CA GLU A 193 1.03 18.65 -23.02
C GLU A 193 1.46 19.49 -21.82
N GLY A 194 2.78 19.68 -21.69
CA GLY A 194 3.37 20.43 -20.58
C GLY A 194 3.57 19.66 -19.29
N ALA A 195 3.20 18.37 -19.27
CA ALA A 195 3.42 17.51 -18.12
C ALA A 195 4.93 17.28 -17.87
N THR A 196 5.32 17.26 -16.63
CA THR A 196 6.67 16.89 -16.20
C THR A 196 6.90 15.39 -16.35
N PRO A 197 8.14 14.90 -16.38
CA PRO A 197 8.42 13.47 -16.42
C PRO A 197 7.76 12.67 -15.27
N GLU A 198 7.64 13.27 -14.08
CA GLU A 198 7.00 12.67 -12.93
C GLU A 198 5.47 12.54 -13.12
N GLU A 199 4.83 13.58 -13.67
CA GLU A 199 3.40 13.57 -14.01
C GLU A 199 3.10 12.57 -15.12
N LEU A 200 3.93 12.51 -16.17
CA LEU A 200 3.82 11.51 -17.25
C LEU A 200 3.87 10.09 -16.70
N ARG A 201 4.82 9.83 -15.81
CA ARG A 201 4.90 8.55 -15.12
C ARG A 201 3.61 8.25 -14.35
N GLY A 202 3.10 9.20 -13.59
CA GLY A 202 1.84 9.05 -12.86
C GLY A 202 0.65 8.73 -13.77
N PHE A 203 0.58 9.33 -14.97
CA PHE A 203 -0.46 9.01 -15.96
C PHE A 203 -0.34 7.58 -16.48
N CYS A 204 0.87 7.11 -16.80
CA CYS A 204 1.11 5.74 -17.24
C CYS A 204 0.75 4.72 -16.14
N GLU A 205 1.15 5.00 -14.90
CA GLU A 205 0.82 4.16 -13.74
C GLU A 205 -0.70 4.10 -13.51
N ALA A 206 -1.39 5.24 -13.59
CA ALA A 206 -2.84 5.32 -13.42
C ALA A 206 -3.60 4.57 -14.52
N ASP A 207 -3.15 4.67 -15.78
CA ASP A 207 -3.73 3.93 -16.92
C ASP A 207 -3.58 2.42 -16.70
N TRP A 208 -2.38 1.97 -16.33
CA TRP A 208 -2.13 0.57 -16.00
C TRP A 208 -3.01 0.05 -14.86
N GLU A 209 -3.05 0.76 -13.72
CA GLU A 209 -3.85 0.35 -12.56
C GLU A 209 -5.36 0.34 -12.88
N GLN A 210 -5.84 1.27 -13.69
CA GLN A 210 -7.22 1.29 -14.14
C GLN A 210 -7.55 0.05 -15.00
N ASN A 211 -6.70 -0.28 -15.98
CA ASN A 211 -6.90 -1.44 -16.86
C ASN A 211 -6.77 -2.74 -16.06
N LYS A 212 -5.73 -2.88 -15.21
CA LYS A 212 -5.54 -4.03 -14.34
C LYS A 212 -6.74 -4.24 -13.41
N GLY A 213 -7.23 -3.18 -12.78
CA GLY A 213 -8.40 -3.23 -11.89
C GLY A 213 -9.68 -3.62 -12.62
N LEU A 214 -9.91 -3.05 -13.81
CA LEU A 214 -11.08 -3.37 -14.63
C LEU A 214 -11.11 -4.86 -14.99
N TYR A 215 -10.04 -5.38 -15.54
CA TYR A 215 -9.99 -6.77 -16.00
C TYR A 215 -9.96 -7.75 -14.83
N SER A 216 -9.27 -7.45 -13.74
CA SER A 216 -9.30 -8.29 -12.53
C SER A 216 -10.69 -8.43 -11.94
N SER A 217 -11.55 -7.41 -12.08
CA SER A 217 -12.92 -7.42 -11.54
C SER A 217 -13.85 -8.44 -12.19
N PHE A 218 -13.47 -9.00 -13.32
CA PHE A 218 -14.25 -10.04 -14.02
C PHE A 218 -14.01 -11.45 -13.48
N PHE A 219 -13.08 -11.64 -12.56
CA PHE A 219 -12.67 -12.95 -12.06
C PHE A 219 -12.95 -13.11 -10.57
N ASP A 220 -13.26 -14.35 -10.17
CA ASP A 220 -13.61 -14.67 -8.78
C ASP A 220 -12.37 -14.69 -7.84
N THR A 221 -11.16 -14.91 -8.40
CA THR A 221 -9.92 -14.96 -7.61
C THR A 221 -8.85 -14.05 -8.21
N PRO A 222 -7.97 -13.48 -7.36
CA PRO A 222 -6.84 -12.65 -7.82
C PRO A 222 -5.92 -13.37 -8.80
N GLU A 223 -5.68 -14.68 -8.59
CA GLU A 223 -4.81 -15.49 -9.46
C GLU A 223 -5.36 -15.61 -10.88
N GLN A 224 -6.69 -15.78 -11.03
CA GLN A 224 -7.33 -15.82 -12.34
C GLN A 224 -7.24 -14.47 -13.05
N GLY A 225 -7.44 -13.38 -12.30
CA GLY A 225 -7.27 -12.01 -12.82
C GLY A 225 -5.84 -11.77 -13.30
N LEU A 226 -4.85 -12.14 -12.52
CA LEU A 226 -3.44 -12.00 -12.87
C LEU A 226 -3.06 -12.84 -14.09
N GLN A 227 -3.52 -14.09 -14.17
CA GLN A 227 -3.30 -14.94 -15.33
C GLN A 227 -3.89 -14.33 -16.61
N PHE A 228 -5.08 -13.75 -16.54
CA PHE A 228 -5.70 -13.06 -17.67
C PHE A 228 -4.89 -11.82 -18.10
N ILE A 229 -4.44 -11.02 -17.15
CA ILE A 229 -3.60 -9.84 -17.41
C ILE A 229 -2.35 -10.23 -18.20
N PHE A 230 -1.64 -11.30 -17.79
CA PHE A 230 -0.45 -11.75 -18.50
C PHE A 230 -0.75 -12.38 -19.87
N SER A 231 -1.96 -12.88 -20.11
CA SER A 231 -2.33 -13.42 -21.42
C SER A 231 -2.80 -12.37 -22.42
N GLU A 232 -3.41 -11.28 -21.96
CA GLU A 232 -4.13 -10.35 -22.82
C GLU A 232 -3.57 -8.91 -22.82
N LEU A 233 -2.92 -8.50 -21.73
CA LEU A 233 -2.46 -7.11 -21.55
C LEU A 233 -0.94 -6.99 -21.43
N ALA A 234 -0.24 -8.06 -21.10
CA ALA A 234 1.21 -8.06 -20.97
C ALA A 234 1.87 -8.69 -22.19
N TYR A 235 2.97 -8.11 -22.62
CA TYR A 235 3.69 -8.50 -23.84
C TYR A 235 5.11 -8.91 -23.51
N THR A 236 5.70 -9.75 -24.35
CA THR A 236 7.12 -10.13 -24.27
C THR A 236 7.73 -10.09 -25.66
N GLY A 237 9.03 -9.72 -25.75
CA GLY A 237 9.70 -9.60 -27.05
C GLY A 237 9.08 -8.54 -27.96
N THR A 238 9.21 -8.67 -29.27
CA THR A 238 8.64 -7.73 -30.23
C THR A 238 7.13 -7.94 -30.36
N THR A 239 6.37 -6.86 -30.22
CA THR A 239 4.91 -6.83 -30.44
C THR A 239 4.60 -6.01 -31.69
N GLU A 240 3.75 -6.53 -32.55
CA GLU A 240 3.24 -5.84 -33.73
C GLU A 240 1.72 -5.69 -33.59
N LEU A 241 1.22 -4.49 -33.86
CA LEU A 241 -0.20 -4.17 -33.79
C LEU A 241 -0.58 -3.18 -34.87
N SER A 242 -1.84 -3.23 -35.28
CA SER A 242 -2.45 -2.26 -36.22
C SER A 242 -3.65 -1.65 -35.51
N VAL A 243 -3.68 -0.33 -35.37
CA VAL A 243 -4.73 0.42 -34.69
C VAL A 243 -5.31 1.47 -35.60
N GLU A 244 -6.59 1.78 -35.43
CA GLU A 244 -7.23 2.92 -36.07
C GLU A 244 -7.27 4.08 -35.09
N LEU A 245 -6.62 5.20 -35.43
CA LEU A 245 -6.54 6.39 -34.62
C LEU A 245 -7.26 7.57 -35.27
N ASP A 246 -7.69 8.53 -34.48
CA ASP A 246 -8.36 9.73 -34.96
C ASP A 246 -7.48 10.51 -35.93
N ALA A 247 -7.99 10.82 -37.11
CA ALA A 247 -7.25 11.54 -38.12
C ALA A 247 -6.91 12.96 -37.69
N ASN A 248 -5.71 13.42 -38.05
CA ASN A 248 -5.16 14.73 -37.71
C ASN A 248 -5.02 14.99 -36.19
N THR A 249 -4.88 13.94 -35.40
CA THR A 249 -4.64 14.01 -33.96
C THR A 249 -3.21 13.52 -33.66
N GLU A 250 -2.54 14.17 -32.72
CA GLU A 250 -1.21 13.74 -32.27
C GLU A 250 -1.35 12.81 -31.08
N PHE A 251 -0.65 11.68 -31.14
CA PHE A 251 -0.62 10.67 -30.10
C PHE A 251 0.80 10.48 -29.59
N VAL A 252 0.90 10.02 -28.34
CA VAL A 252 2.16 9.61 -27.71
C VAL A 252 2.03 8.14 -27.32
N LEU A 253 2.91 7.32 -27.88
CA LEU A 253 3.06 5.92 -27.52
C LEU A 253 4.07 5.82 -26.38
N TRP A 254 3.80 4.99 -25.41
CA TRP A 254 4.67 4.75 -24.27
C TRP A 254 4.66 3.29 -23.86
N ALA A 255 5.73 2.82 -23.23
CA ALA A 255 5.83 1.47 -22.70
C ALA A 255 6.66 1.43 -21.41
N PHE A 256 6.46 0.40 -20.60
CA PHE A 256 7.29 0.12 -19.43
C PHE A 256 7.34 -1.39 -19.13
N GLY A 257 8.43 -1.83 -18.50
CA GLY A 257 8.58 -3.20 -18.03
C GLY A 257 7.78 -3.45 -16.74
N MET A 258 7.36 -4.69 -16.55
CA MET A 258 6.67 -5.13 -15.33
C MET A 258 7.25 -6.46 -14.84
N ASP A 259 7.04 -6.76 -13.57
CA ASP A 259 7.42 -8.01 -12.95
C ASP A 259 6.33 -9.09 -13.08
N ASP A 260 6.56 -10.24 -12.48
CA ASP A 260 5.65 -11.39 -12.49
C ASP A 260 4.41 -11.23 -11.57
N GLU A 261 4.34 -10.14 -10.82
CA GLU A 261 3.16 -9.73 -10.06
C GLU A 261 2.35 -8.63 -10.77
N ALA A 262 2.69 -8.33 -12.03
CA ALA A 262 2.11 -7.24 -12.82
C ALA A 262 2.28 -5.84 -12.17
N LEU A 263 3.42 -5.63 -11.53
CA LEU A 263 3.83 -4.34 -10.98
C LEU A 263 4.88 -3.70 -11.89
N LEU A 264 4.82 -2.38 -12.01
CA LEU A 264 5.80 -1.62 -12.81
C LEU A 264 7.20 -1.76 -12.22
N ASN A 265 8.14 -2.22 -13.00
CA ASN A 265 9.53 -2.39 -12.58
C ASN A 265 10.54 -1.50 -13.33
N THR A 266 10.09 -0.74 -14.31
CA THR A 266 10.89 0.27 -15.03
C THR A 266 10.17 1.60 -15.13
N SER A 267 10.88 2.67 -15.47
CA SER A 267 10.24 3.92 -15.84
C SER A 267 9.62 3.81 -17.24
N PRO A 268 8.49 4.49 -17.52
CA PRO A 268 7.94 4.60 -18.86
C PRO A 268 8.92 5.30 -19.81
N GLU A 269 9.00 4.84 -21.03
CA GLU A 269 9.69 5.48 -22.15
C GLU A 269 8.71 5.93 -23.22
#